data_3931f192835e1a9a305189f4a0e0b7f0
#
_entry.id   3931f192835e1a9a305189f4a0e0b7f0
#
_cell.length_a   1.000
_cell.length_b   1.000
_cell.length_c   1.000
_cell.angle_alpha   90.00
_cell.angle_beta   90.00
_cell.angle_gamma   90.00
#
_symmetry.space_group_name_H-M   'P 1'
#
loop_
_entity.id
_entity.type
_entity.pdbx_description
1 polymer ?
#
loop_
_entity_poly.entity_id
_entity_poly.type
_entity_poly.pdbx_seq_one_letter_code
_entity_poly.pdbx_strand_id
1 'polypeptide(L)'
;MIARILALAAPSAAVSAAQVLTQFAETLVAARLGTDALAAWSIALPFVLLLQQTSAGAMGGGVSSAIARALGANDHDQACALVKHALWIAFIAGLLFAIPLSFLLPWLFSRLAGDEIAHTHRFYPLAAFGLAAVPAWLVNTLSAVLRGGGQHRIVGRLMVIAWLVLCLLMPLCALVLELGLAGIGLAQALVFSVAAWLMWQKVRSGQAGFLPDLSIATQTALFKKILSVGLMACALALIANLTTFLVNARLAAYGTAHVAAYGIAARVEFLMVPVSFGVGAALTALVGHAVGAGQWPEARRIAWTGAGMAFLVTLPFGLWVALAPELLASFFTNDPEVREQAAHALSYLGWALPAFALGMTLYFASQGAGRMHGPMLAGFFRIAIAVGLGAFLAVQSELAASAYYVSVACAITVYGLIVALSVRPGVWSQANALGSLTNSSGRR
;
A
#
# COMPACT_ATOMS: atom_id res chain seq x y z
N MET A 1 17.10 3.33 -19.92
CA MET A 1 15.76 3.27 -19.27
C MET A 1 15.76 2.27 -18.10
N ILE A 2 15.93 0.98 -18.36
CA ILE A 2 15.91 -0.09 -17.35
C ILE A 2 16.86 0.20 -16.19
N ALA A 3 18.14 0.52 -16.44
CA ALA A 3 19.10 0.85 -15.40
C ALA A 3 18.67 2.03 -14.51
N ARG A 4 18.01 3.05 -15.08
CA ARG A 4 17.50 4.21 -14.34
C ARG A 4 16.33 3.79 -13.43
N ILE A 5 15.41 2.95 -13.93
CA ILE A 5 14.31 2.41 -13.12
C ILE A 5 14.87 1.56 -11.98
N LEU A 6 15.79 0.63 -12.26
CA LEU A 6 16.40 -0.24 -11.25
C LEU A 6 17.15 0.55 -10.16
N ALA A 7 17.88 1.59 -10.53
CA ALA A 7 18.62 2.43 -9.59
C ALA A 7 17.72 3.14 -8.57
N LEU A 8 16.48 3.46 -8.95
CA LEU A 8 15.47 4.05 -8.05
C LEU A 8 14.59 2.99 -7.38
N ALA A 9 14.37 1.86 -8.02
CA ALA A 9 13.55 0.77 -7.51
C ALA A 9 14.26 -0.03 -6.39
N ALA A 10 15.54 -0.31 -6.54
CA ALA A 10 16.28 -1.13 -5.58
C ALA A 10 16.24 -0.62 -4.12
N PRO A 11 16.44 0.69 -3.84
CA PRO A 11 16.29 1.22 -2.49
C PRO A 11 14.86 1.05 -1.93
N SER A 12 13.84 1.22 -2.78
CA SER A 12 12.43 1.05 -2.36
C SER A 12 12.08 -0.42 -2.11
N ALA A 13 12.61 -1.35 -2.92
CA ALA A 13 12.47 -2.78 -2.71
C ALA A 13 13.14 -3.24 -1.40
N ALA A 14 14.33 -2.69 -1.08
CA ALA A 14 15.00 -2.95 0.19
C ALA A 14 14.17 -2.48 1.40
N VAL A 15 13.53 -1.31 1.30
CA VAL A 15 12.59 -0.82 2.33
C VAL A 15 11.42 -1.80 2.52
N SER A 16 10.81 -2.25 1.41
CA SER A 16 9.69 -3.20 1.48
C SER A 16 10.10 -4.53 2.11
N ALA A 17 11.28 -5.05 1.77
CA ALA A 17 11.80 -6.27 2.37
C ALA A 17 12.05 -6.09 3.88
N ALA A 18 12.69 -5.00 4.30
CA ALA A 18 12.91 -4.70 5.71
C ALA A 18 11.59 -4.53 6.48
N GLN A 19 10.59 -3.90 5.87
CA GLN A 19 9.24 -3.76 6.46
C GLN A 19 8.59 -5.12 6.68
N VAL A 20 8.62 -6.03 5.69
CA VAL A 20 8.04 -7.37 5.81
C VAL A 20 8.74 -8.16 6.92
N LEU A 21 10.08 -8.13 6.98
CA LEU A 21 10.83 -8.77 8.06
C LEU A 21 10.44 -8.22 9.44
N THR A 22 10.26 -6.90 9.55
CA THR A 22 9.83 -6.27 10.80
C THR A 22 8.42 -6.70 11.21
N GLN A 23 7.49 -6.85 10.27
CA GLN A 23 6.14 -7.35 10.55
C GLN A 23 6.16 -8.80 11.05
N PHE A 24 7.03 -9.66 10.51
CA PHE A 24 7.23 -11.00 11.06
C PHE A 24 7.81 -10.96 12.48
N ALA A 25 8.81 -10.11 12.73
CA ALA A 25 9.38 -9.94 14.07
C ALA A 25 8.32 -9.44 15.07
N GLU A 26 7.47 -8.50 14.67
CA GLU A 26 6.35 -8.00 15.49
C GLU A 26 5.38 -9.13 15.86
N THR A 27 5.01 -9.97 14.89
CA THR A 27 4.16 -11.15 15.14
C THR A 27 4.80 -12.10 16.16
N LEU A 28 6.11 -12.38 16.02
CA LEU A 28 6.83 -13.25 16.94
C LEU A 28 6.91 -12.67 18.36
N VAL A 29 7.13 -11.35 18.48
CA VAL A 29 7.12 -10.66 19.77
C VAL A 29 5.73 -10.75 20.43
N ALA A 30 4.66 -10.48 19.68
CA ALA A 30 3.29 -10.60 20.16
C ALA A 30 2.97 -12.05 20.62
N ALA A 31 3.40 -13.06 19.87
CA ALA A 31 3.23 -14.46 20.22
C ALA A 31 3.97 -14.85 21.50
N ARG A 32 5.18 -14.29 21.73
CA ARG A 32 5.96 -14.53 22.96
C ARG A 32 5.38 -13.85 24.22
N LEU A 33 4.55 -12.84 24.04
CA LEU A 33 3.82 -12.19 25.15
C LEU A 33 2.61 -13.03 25.64
N GLY A 34 2.26 -14.11 24.92
CA GLY A 34 1.16 -15.01 25.25
C GLY A 34 -0.03 -14.92 24.31
N THR A 35 -0.99 -15.82 24.50
CA THR A 35 -2.19 -15.96 23.64
C THR A 35 -3.06 -14.72 23.66
N ASP A 36 -3.23 -14.08 24.82
CA ASP A 36 -4.07 -12.90 25.00
C ASP A 36 -3.49 -11.67 24.29
N ALA A 37 -2.16 -11.51 24.38
CA ALA A 37 -1.45 -10.47 23.66
C ALA A 37 -1.54 -10.69 22.15
N LEU A 38 -1.39 -11.93 21.68
CA LEU A 38 -1.51 -12.28 20.26
C LEU A 38 -2.93 -12.04 19.75
N ALA A 39 -3.97 -12.31 20.56
CA ALA A 39 -5.37 -12.04 20.22
C ALA A 39 -5.61 -10.53 20.08
N ALA A 40 -5.20 -9.71 21.05
CA ALA A 40 -5.31 -8.26 21.00
C ALA A 40 -4.54 -7.66 19.79
N TRP A 41 -3.30 -8.14 19.55
CA TRP A 41 -2.51 -7.73 18.39
C TRP A 41 -3.19 -8.09 17.06
N SER A 42 -3.76 -9.29 16.95
CA SER A 42 -4.44 -9.75 15.74
C SER A 42 -5.68 -8.91 15.40
N ILE A 43 -6.42 -8.42 16.40
CA ILE A 43 -7.55 -7.50 16.22
C ILE A 43 -7.06 -6.12 15.72
N ALA A 44 -5.90 -5.66 16.19
CA ALA A 44 -5.33 -4.37 15.79
C ALA A 44 -4.64 -4.41 14.41
N LEU A 45 -4.13 -5.56 13.96
CA LEU A 45 -3.34 -5.73 12.75
C LEU A 45 -3.97 -5.16 11.47
N PRO A 46 -5.27 -5.36 11.18
CA PRO A 46 -5.90 -4.77 9.99
C PRO A 46 -5.80 -3.25 9.95
N PHE A 47 -5.90 -2.59 11.10
CA PHE A 47 -5.79 -1.13 11.21
C PHE A 47 -4.35 -0.64 11.04
N VAL A 48 -3.36 -1.40 11.53
CA VAL A 48 -1.92 -1.13 11.29
C VAL A 48 -1.63 -1.23 9.80
N LEU A 49 -2.09 -2.28 9.13
CA LEU A 49 -1.91 -2.47 7.69
C LEU A 49 -2.60 -1.37 6.87
N LEU A 50 -3.82 -0.97 7.26
CA LEU A 50 -4.54 0.13 6.62
C LEU A 50 -3.80 1.46 6.76
N LEU A 51 -3.27 1.76 7.94
CA LEU A 51 -2.44 2.95 8.18
C LEU A 51 -1.21 2.95 7.27
N GLN A 52 -0.52 1.83 7.16
CA GLN A 52 0.66 1.69 6.30
C GLN A 52 0.31 1.85 4.82
N GLN A 53 -0.72 1.17 4.33
CA GLN A 53 -1.16 1.24 2.94
C GLN A 53 -1.58 2.65 2.54
N THR A 54 -2.36 3.32 3.40
CA THR A 54 -2.88 4.66 3.11
C THR A 54 -1.81 5.74 3.20
N SER A 55 -0.92 5.69 4.19
CA SER A 55 0.12 6.72 4.38
C SER A 55 1.28 6.58 3.38
N ALA A 56 1.81 5.37 3.16
CA ALA A 56 3.00 5.16 2.33
C ALA A 56 2.68 5.03 0.84
N GLY A 57 1.76 4.13 0.48
CA GLY A 57 1.47 3.77 -0.92
C GLY A 57 0.48 4.71 -1.58
N ALA A 58 -0.62 5.01 -0.90
CA ALA A 58 -1.71 5.78 -1.47
C ALA A 58 -1.45 7.28 -1.40
N MET A 59 -1.49 7.87 -0.20
CA MET A 59 -1.30 9.33 -0.06
C MET A 59 0.14 9.72 -0.35
N GLY A 60 1.14 8.90 0.05
CA GLY A 60 2.54 9.11 -0.32
C GLY A 60 2.76 9.16 -1.83
N GLY A 61 2.05 8.32 -2.59
CA GLY A 61 2.04 8.38 -4.06
C GLY A 61 1.46 9.71 -4.58
N GLY A 62 0.40 10.23 -3.96
CA GLY A 62 -0.17 11.54 -4.26
C GLY A 62 0.83 12.68 -4.05
N VAL A 63 1.54 12.69 -2.91
CA VAL A 63 2.57 13.68 -2.59
C VAL A 63 3.75 13.58 -3.55
N SER A 64 4.32 12.38 -3.71
CA SER A 64 5.46 12.15 -4.59
C SER A 64 5.17 12.57 -6.04
N SER A 65 3.98 12.24 -6.55
CA SER A 65 3.57 12.58 -7.90
C SER A 65 3.34 14.10 -8.09
N ALA A 66 2.76 14.79 -7.09
CA ALA A 66 2.54 16.23 -7.17
C ALA A 66 3.88 16.98 -7.23
N ILE A 67 4.85 16.61 -6.38
CA ILE A 67 6.19 17.20 -6.35
C ILE A 67 6.95 16.86 -7.64
N ALA A 68 6.93 15.60 -8.09
CA ALA A 68 7.63 15.21 -9.32
C ALA A 68 7.09 15.95 -10.55
N ARG A 69 5.77 16.18 -10.63
CA ARG A 69 5.17 16.99 -11.71
C ARG A 69 5.56 18.45 -11.63
N ALA A 70 5.61 19.05 -10.42
CA ALA A 70 6.06 20.43 -10.26
C ALA A 70 7.52 20.61 -10.69
N LEU A 71 8.41 19.71 -10.26
CA LEU A 71 9.81 19.73 -10.66
C LEU A 71 10.00 19.47 -12.17
N GLY A 72 9.21 18.56 -12.75
CA GLY A 72 9.22 18.31 -14.19
C GLY A 72 8.78 19.53 -15.02
N ALA A 73 7.89 20.35 -14.49
CA ALA A 73 7.44 21.60 -15.08
C ALA A 73 8.41 22.78 -14.80
N ASN A 74 9.54 22.54 -14.13
CA ASN A 74 10.46 23.57 -13.61
C ASN A 74 9.80 24.59 -12.64
N ASP A 75 8.68 24.22 -12.02
CA ASP A 75 7.94 25.04 -11.06
C ASP A 75 8.42 24.71 -9.63
N HIS A 76 9.60 25.22 -9.29
CA HIS A 76 10.21 25.00 -7.98
C HIS A 76 9.40 25.65 -6.85
N ASP A 77 8.79 26.81 -7.08
CA ASP A 77 7.97 27.50 -6.08
C ASP A 77 6.77 26.66 -5.68
N GLN A 78 6.13 26.02 -6.66
CA GLN A 78 5.06 25.07 -6.39
C GLN A 78 5.55 23.85 -5.61
N ALA A 79 6.73 23.30 -5.97
CA ALA A 79 7.31 22.17 -5.24
C ALA A 79 7.58 22.54 -3.77
N CYS A 80 8.12 23.74 -3.50
CA CYS A 80 8.34 24.28 -2.16
C CYS A 80 7.04 24.38 -1.37
N ALA A 81 5.99 24.95 -1.98
CA ALA A 81 4.69 25.15 -1.37
C ALA A 81 3.95 23.82 -1.06
N LEU A 82 4.10 22.80 -1.93
CA LEU A 82 3.47 21.49 -1.76
C LEU A 82 3.91 20.79 -0.47
N VAL A 83 5.14 21.02 0.02
CA VAL A 83 5.63 20.39 1.26
C VAL A 83 4.78 20.75 2.46
N LYS A 84 4.47 22.05 2.65
CA LYS A 84 3.60 22.50 3.75
C LYS A 84 2.23 21.82 3.70
N HIS A 85 1.61 21.78 2.51
CA HIS A 85 0.30 21.15 2.33
C HIS A 85 0.33 19.65 2.57
N ALA A 86 1.41 18.97 2.15
CA ALA A 86 1.63 17.55 2.41
C ALA A 86 1.78 17.26 3.92
N LEU A 87 2.51 18.09 4.65
CA LEU A 87 2.65 17.98 6.12
C LEU A 87 1.32 18.18 6.85
N TRP A 88 0.50 19.14 6.42
CA TRP A 88 -0.85 19.31 6.96
C TRP A 88 -1.75 18.09 6.71
N ILE A 89 -1.73 17.54 5.49
CA ILE A 89 -2.48 16.32 5.18
C ILE A 89 -2.00 15.18 6.07
N ALA A 90 -0.68 15.01 6.23
CA ALA A 90 -0.11 13.95 7.07
C ALA A 90 -0.50 14.08 8.54
N PHE A 91 -0.47 15.30 9.07
CA PHE A 91 -0.84 15.56 10.46
C PHE A 91 -2.33 15.28 10.71
N ILE A 92 -3.21 15.82 9.85
CA ILE A 92 -4.66 15.60 9.97
C ILE A 92 -5.00 14.12 9.79
N ALA A 93 -4.45 13.46 8.76
CA ALA A 93 -4.69 12.04 8.53
C ALA A 93 -4.13 11.17 9.67
N GLY A 94 -2.96 11.52 10.20
CA GLY A 94 -2.40 10.87 11.40
C GLY A 94 -3.33 10.98 12.60
N LEU A 95 -3.93 12.15 12.84
CA LEU A 95 -4.92 12.35 13.92
C LEU A 95 -6.22 11.57 13.67
N LEU A 96 -6.65 11.45 12.41
CA LEU A 96 -7.82 10.63 12.05
C LEU A 96 -7.64 9.14 12.30
N PHE A 97 -6.40 8.66 12.36
CA PHE A 97 -6.09 7.31 12.82
C PHE A 97 -5.85 7.28 14.34
N ALA A 98 -5.08 8.23 14.86
CA ALA A 98 -4.69 8.26 16.28
C ALA A 98 -5.90 8.33 17.21
N ILE A 99 -6.77 9.31 17.01
CA ILE A 99 -7.87 9.57 17.95
C ILE A 99 -8.91 8.44 17.92
N PRO A 100 -9.53 8.09 16.76
CA PRO A 100 -10.56 7.06 16.78
C PRO A 100 -10.06 5.69 17.22
N LEU A 101 -8.87 5.26 16.77
CA LEU A 101 -8.39 3.91 17.07
C LEU A 101 -7.91 3.76 18.51
N SER A 102 -7.45 4.84 19.16
CA SER A 102 -7.13 4.81 20.59
C SER A 102 -8.36 4.49 21.47
N PHE A 103 -9.57 4.84 21.01
CA PHE A 103 -10.81 4.56 21.73
C PHE A 103 -11.59 3.35 21.19
N LEU A 104 -11.57 3.14 19.87
CA LEU A 104 -12.28 2.05 19.22
C LEU A 104 -11.68 0.67 19.56
N LEU A 105 -10.34 0.57 19.56
CA LEU A 105 -9.69 -0.74 19.76
C LEU A 105 -9.90 -1.33 21.15
N PRO A 106 -9.85 -0.58 22.28
CA PRO A 106 -10.19 -1.13 23.59
C PRO A 106 -11.61 -1.69 23.62
N TRP A 107 -12.59 -1.01 22.96
CA TRP A 107 -13.95 -1.50 22.83
C TRP A 107 -14.02 -2.77 21.96
N LEU A 108 -13.27 -2.83 20.84
CA LEU A 108 -13.18 -4.05 20.02
C LEU A 108 -12.55 -5.21 20.78
N PHE A 109 -11.52 -4.97 21.59
CA PHE A 109 -10.90 -6.00 22.42
C PHE A 109 -11.91 -6.59 23.39
N SER A 110 -12.69 -5.75 24.10
CA SER A 110 -13.74 -6.20 25.03
C SER A 110 -14.80 -7.03 24.30
N ARG A 111 -15.24 -6.61 23.11
CA ARG A 111 -16.29 -7.29 22.34
C ARG A 111 -15.84 -8.60 21.67
N LEU A 112 -14.60 -8.69 21.24
CA LEU A 112 -14.11 -9.82 20.42
C LEU A 112 -13.23 -10.78 21.20
N ALA A 113 -12.51 -10.30 22.24
CA ALA A 113 -11.56 -11.09 23.01
C ALA A 113 -11.86 -11.15 24.52
N GLY A 114 -12.79 -10.34 25.01
CA GLY A 114 -13.21 -10.29 26.40
C GLY A 114 -12.61 -9.11 27.19
N ASP A 115 -13.27 -8.77 28.29
CA ASP A 115 -12.94 -7.59 29.11
C ASP A 115 -11.58 -7.69 29.79
N GLU A 116 -11.15 -8.89 30.16
CA GLU A 116 -9.84 -9.13 30.77
C GLU A 116 -8.69 -8.75 29.80
N ILE A 117 -8.78 -9.20 28.55
CA ILE A 117 -7.80 -8.86 27.49
C ILE A 117 -7.83 -7.35 27.21
N ALA A 118 -9.03 -6.76 27.14
CA ALA A 118 -9.19 -5.32 26.92
C ALA A 118 -8.54 -4.51 28.05
N HIS A 119 -8.71 -4.92 29.31
CA HIS A 119 -8.11 -4.24 30.44
C HIS A 119 -6.57 -4.40 30.48
N THR A 120 -6.07 -5.60 30.27
CA THR A 120 -4.64 -5.92 30.28
C THR A 120 -3.88 -5.17 29.18
N HIS A 121 -4.46 -5.08 27.98
CA HIS A 121 -3.81 -4.46 26.82
C HIS A 121 -4.33 -3.06 26.47
N ARG A 122 -5.02 -2.37 27.40
CA ARG A 122 -5.65 -1.05 27.20
C ARG A 122 -4.69 0.05 26.72
N PHE A 123 -3.41 -0.02 27.05
CA PHE A 123 -2.41 0.97 26.65
C PHE A 123 -1.83 0.72 25.25
N TYR A 124 -2.01 -0.48 24.68
CA TYR A 124 -1.50 -0.79 23.33
C TYR A 124 -2.09 0.11 22.25
N PRO A 125 -3.43 0.31 22.16
CA PRO A 125 -4.00 1.22 21.16
C PRO A 125 -3.50 2.65 21.27
N LEU A 126 -3.34 3.16 22.48
CA LEU A 126 -2.79 4.49 22.72
C LEU A 126 -1.33 4.59 22.25
N ALA A 127 -0.51 3.58 22.52
CA ALA A 127 0.90 3.55 22.08
C ALA A 127 1.02 3.37 20.56
N ALA A 128 0.32 2.37 19.97
CA ALA A 128 0.45 2.00 18.57
C ALA A 128 -0.24 3.00 17.61
N PHE A 129 -1.31 3.65 18.04
CA PHE A 129 -2.05 4.61 17.21
C PHE A 129 -1.99 6.02 17.80
N GLY A 130 -2.31 6.22 19.06
CA GLY A 130 -2.30 7.54 19.69
C GLY A 130 -0.96 8.26 19.55
N LEU A 131 0.14 7.56 19.79
CA LEU A 131 1.50 8.11 19.73
C LEU A 131 2.20 7.85 18.39
N ALA A 132 2.00 6.70 17.74
CA ALA A 132 2.78 6.32 16.57
C ALA A 132 2.13 6.72 15.22
N ALA A 133 0.80 6.92 15.14
CA ALA A 133 0.14 7.17 13.84
C ALA A 133 0.59 8.49 13.20
N VAL A 134 0.67 9.59 13.94
CA VAL A 134 1.13 10.88 13.40
C VAL A 134 2.58 10.80 12.93
N PRO A 135 3.56 10.29 13.71
CA PRO A 135 4.92 10.04 13.24
C PRO A 135 4.99 9.14 12.00
N ALA A 136 4.19 8.07 11.93
CA ALA A 136 4.13 7.18 10.78
C ALA A 136 3.66 7.92 9.51
N TRP A 137 2.62 8.74 9.61
CA TRP A 137 2.16 9.58 8.50
C TRP A 137 3.21 10.61 8.08
N LEU A 138 3.88 11.26 9.03
CA LEU A 138 4.92 12.26 8.75
C LEU A 138 6.13 11.63 8.07
N VAL A 139 6.66 10.50 8.56
CA VAL A 139 7.82 9.84 7.94
C VAL A 139 7.51 9.35 6.53
N ASN A 140 6.31 8.79 6.30
CA ASN A 140 5.89 8.34 4.98
C ASN A 140 5.69 9.51 4.00
N THR A 141 5.13 10.63 4.46
CA THR A 141 4.96 11.85 3.68
C THR A 141 6.31 12.49 3.33
N LEU A 142 7.24 12.64 4.28
CA LEU A 142 8.57 13.18 4.03
C LEU A 142 9.39 12.26 3.12
N SER A 143 9.23 10.95 3.26
CA SER A 143 9.77 9.96 2.32
C SER A 143 9.23 10.17 0.90
N ALA A 144 7.94 10.48 0.77
CA ALA A 144 7.29 10.76 -0.51
C ALA A 144 7.79 12.08 -1.12
N VAL A 145 8.02 13.12 -0.31
CA VAL A 145 8.65 14.38 -0.74
C VAL A 145 10.02 14.12 -1.36
N LEU A 146 10.88 13.39 -0.64
CA LEU A 146 12.22 13.04 -1.12
C LEU A 146 12.19 12.16 -2.38
N ARG A 147 11.27 11.15 -2.44
CA ARG A 147 11.09 10.33 -3.64
C ARG A 147 10.62 11.15 -4.83
N GLY A 148 9.70 12.10 -4.63
CA GLY A 148 9.26 13.03 -5.66
C GLY A 148 10.41 13.90 -6.21
N GLY A 149 11.38 14.24 -5.37
CA GLY A 149 12.66 14.88 -5.74
C GLY A 149 13.73 13.91 -6.27
N GLY A 150 13.41 12.63 -6.50
CA GLY A 150 14.35 11.63 -7.03
C GLY A 150 15.31 11.01 -6.01
N GLN A 151 15.19 11.33 -4.72
CA GLN A 151 16.13 10.92 -3.66
C GLN A 151 15.81 9.57 -3.04
N HIS A 152 15.54 8.56 -3.88
CA HIS A 152 15.17 7.20 -3.43
C HIS A 152 16.25 6.54 -2.56
N ARG A 153 17.55 6.83 -2.81
CA ARG A 153 18.67 6.27 -2.02
C ARG A 153 18.68 6.78 -0.59
N ILE A 154 18.38 8.07 -0.37
CA ILE A 154 18.32 8.66 0.98
C ILE A 154 17.16 8.02 1.76
N VAL A 155 15.98 7.97 1.12
CA VAL A 155 14.80 7.33 1.71
C VAL A 155 15.09 5.86 2.02
N GLY A 156 15.66 5.13 1.04
CA GLY A 156 15.99 3.71 1.19
C GLY A 156 16.88 3.46 2.40
N ARG A 157 17.98 4.19 2.53
CA ARG A 157 18.92 4.04 3.66
C ARG A 157 18.26 4.33 5.01
N LEU A 158 17.59 5.47 5.14
CA LEU A 158 16.98 5.88 6.40
C LEU A 158 15.83 4.94 6.82
N MET A 159 14.98 4.54 5.87
CA MET A 159 13.87 3.64 6.18
C MET A 159 14.32 2.20 6.49
N VAL A 160 15.32 1.68 5.76
CA VAL A 160 15.87 0.34 6.09
C VAL A 160 16.47 0.35 7.49
N ILE A 161 17.24 1.39 7.84
CA ILE A 161 17.79 1.53 9.20
C ILE A 161 16.65 1.62 10.22
N ALA A 162 15.61 2.44 9.95
CA ALA A 162 14.46 2.57 10.85
C ALA A 162 13.76 1.22 11.09
N TRP A 163 13.49 0.45 10.03
CA TRP A 163 12.87 -0.89 10.16
C TRP A 163 13.76 -1.87 10.93
N LEU A 164 15.08 -1.89 10.68
CA LEU A 164 16.01 -2.75 11.40
C LEU A 164 16.14 -2.36 12.89
N VAL A 165 16.21 -1.06 13.19
CA VAL A 165 16.20 -0.56 14.57
C VAL A 165 14.90 -0.97 15.26
N LEU A 166 13.77 -0.88 14.58
CA LEU A 166 12.48 -1.30 15.11
C LEU A 166 12.45 -2.80 15.44
N CYS A 167 13.02 -3.67 14.57
CA CYS A 167 13.16 -5.10 14.85
C CYS A 167 13.90 -5.40 16.16
N LEU A 168 14.86 -4.54 16.55
CA LEU A 168 15.62 -4.71 17.79
C LEU A 168 14.93 -4.03 18.99
N LEU A 169 14.32 -2.89 18.76
CA LEU A 169 13.72 -2.09 19.82
C LEU A 169 12.38 -2.66 20.32
N MET A 170 11.58 -3.28 19.43
CA MET A 170 10.30 -3.89 19.82
C MET A 170 10.48 -5.00 20.88
N PRO A 171 11.33 -6.05 20.67
CA PRO A 171 11.52 -7.05 21.70
C PRO A 171 12.17 -6.49 22.96
N LEU A 172 13.06 -5.50 22.86
CA LEU A 172 13.62 -4.81 24.02
C LEU A 172 12.52 -4.15 24.85
N CYS A 173 11.66 -3.34 24.24
CA CYS A 173 10.58 -2.65 24.95
C CYS A 173 9.52 -3.62 25.46
N ALA A 174 9.12 -4.60 24.64
CA ALA A 174 8.00 -5.47 24.97
C ALA A 174 8.36 -6.57 25.97
N LEU A 175 9.53 -7.21 25.81
CA LEU A 175 9.90 -8.40 26.58
C LEU A 175 10.92 -8.10 27.69
N VAL A 176 11.95 -7.26 27.41
CA VAL A 176 13.01 -6.98 28.39
C VAL A 176 12.61 -5.88 29.39
N LEU A 177 11.97 -4.81 28.89
CA LEU A 177 11.41 -3.74 29.75
C LEU A 177 9.99 -4.06 30.26
N GLU A 178 9.47 -5.25 29.93
CA GLU A 178 8.18 -5.77 30.40
C GLU A 178 6.96 -4.87 30.10
N LEU A 179 7.06 -4.01 29.06
CA LEU A 179 5.97 -3.10 28.66
C LEU A 179 4.87 -3.80 27.85
N GLY A 180 5.00 -5.11 27.60
CA GLY A 180 4.01 -5.90 26.86
C GLY A 180 3.76 -5.34 25.45
N LEU A 181 2.52 -5.47 24.96
CA LEU A 181 2.15 -4.93 23.64
C LEU A 181 2.33 -3.41 23.53
N ALA A 182 2.14 -2.65 24.60
CA ALA A 182 2.37 -1.21 24.59
C ALA A 182 3.82 -0.87 24.24
N GLY A 183 4.79 -1.73 24.61
CA GLY A 183 6.19 -1.59 24.24
C GLY A 183 6.44 -1.64 22.74
N ILE A 184 5.67 -2.44 21.99
CA ILE A 184 5.72 -2.47 20.51
C ILE A 184 5.30 -1.11 19.96
N GLY A 185 4.15 -0.57 20.41
CA GLY A 185 3.65 0.73 19.96
C GLY A 185 4.58 1.89 20.33
N LEU A 186 5.18 1.88 21.53
CA LEU A 186 6.15 2.89 21.95
C LEU A 186 7.43 2.84 21.11
N ALA A 187 7.94 1.64 20.81
CA ALA A 187 9.07 1.48 19.91
C ALA A 187 8.78 2.04 18.51
N GLN A 188 7.59 1.77 17.96
CA GLN A 188 7.13 2.33 16.67
C GLN A 188 7.05 3.87 16.75
N ALA A 189 6.44 4.42 17.79
CA ALA A 189 6.32 5.88 17.97
C ALA A 189 7.70 6.55 18.02
N LEU A 190 8.64 6.00 18.78
CA LEU A 190 9.99 6.52 18.88
C LEU A 190 10.75 6.46 17.56
N VAL A 191 10.80 5.27 16.92
CA VAL A 191 11.54 5.07 15.67
C VAL A 191 10.98 5.94 14.56
N PHE A 192 9.66 6.00 14.39
CA PHE A 192 9.04 6.82 13.35
C PHE A 192 9.19 8.31 13.62
N SER A 193 9.18 8.75 14.88
CA SER A 193 9.45 10.16 15.24
C SER A 193 10.88 10.55 14.88
N VAL A 194 11.86 9.72 15.24
CA VAL A 194 13.28 9.96 14.92
C VAL A 194 13.48 9.92 13.39
N ALA A 195 12.90 8.94 12.70
CA ALA A 195 12.97 8.84 11.25
C ALA A 195 12.32 10.05 10.56
N ALA A 196 11.16 10.51 11.04
CA ALA A 196 10.49 11.70 10.50
C ALA A 196 11.36 12.95 10.70
N TRP A 197 11.98 13.11 11.86
CA TRP A 197 12.91 14.21 12.14
C TRP A 197 14.12 14.16 11.21
N LEU A 198 14.75 13.00 11.03
CA LEU A 198 15.89 12.83 10.12
C LEU A 198 15.49 13.13 8.66
N MET A 199 14.32 12.64 8.22
CA MET A 199 13.79 12.95 6.88
C MET A 199 13.52 14.46 6.71
N TRP A 200 12.96 15.11 7.73
CA TRP A 200 12.75 16.55 7.73
C TRP A 200 14.05 17.33 7.58
N GLN A 201 15.11 16.93 8.30
CA GLN A 201 16.43 17.55 8.15
C GLN A 201 16.96 17.44 6.70
N LYS A 202 16.71 16.30 6.02
CA LYS A 202 17.09 16.10 4.62
C LYS A 202 16.28 16.98 3.66
N VAL A 203 14.98 17.13 3.92
CA VAL A 203 14.12 18.02 3.13
C VAL A 203 14.53 19.49 3.34
N ARG A 204 14.71 19.90 4.59
CA ARG A 204 15.10 21.26 4.95
C ARG A 204 16.48 21.67 4.43
N SER A 205 17.40 20.73 4.29
CA SER A 205 18.73 20.99 3.72
C SER A 205 18.75 21.05 2.20
N GLY A 206 17.60 21.04 1.53
CA GLY A 206 17.49 21.13 0.06
C GLY A 206 17.83 19.84 -0.68
N GLN A 207 18.01 18.71 0.01
CA GLN A 207 18.34 17.44 -0.64
C GLN A 207 17.20 16.89 -1.52
N ALA A 208 15.97 17.42 -1.40
CA ALA A 208 14.88 17.12 -2.32
C ALA A 208 15.02 17.84 -3.69
N GLY A 209 16.05 18.64 -3.90
CA GLY A 209 16.26 19.46 -5.09
C GLY A 209 15.64 20.85 -5.00
N PHE A 210 15.05 21.21 -3.86
CA PHE A 210 14.45 22.51 -3.56
C PHE A 210 14.42 22.74 -2.04
N LEU A 211 14.26 24.00 -1.61
CA LEU A 211 14.09 24.35 -0.19
C LEU A 211 12.61 24.50 0.13
N PRO A 212 12.07 23.82 1.17
CA PRO A 212 10.67 23.95 1.53
C PRO A 212 10.39 25.36 2.06
N ASP A 213 9.31 25.96 1.60
CA ASP A 213 8.82 27.21 2.15
C ASP A 213 7.52 26.98 2.96
N LEU A 214 7.64 27.11 4.27
CA LEU A 214 6.51 26.97 5.20
C LEU A 214 5.77 28.30 5.44
N SER A 215 6.29 29.43 4.96
CA SER A 215 5.67 30.74 5.14
C SER A 215 4.50 30.99 4.18
N ILE A 216 4.46 30.29 3.05
CA ILE A 216 3.44 30.42 2.01
C ILE A 216 2.04 30.20 2.62
N ALA A 217 1.08 31.05 2.25
CA ALA A 217 -0.33 30.87 2.65
C ALA A 217 -0.88 29.53 2.16
N THR A 218 -1.78 28.93 2.94
CA THR A 218 -2.44 27.67 2.52
C THR A 218 -3.37 27.93 1.33
N GLN A 219 -3.24 27.08 0.30
CA GLN A 219 -4.00 27.21 -0.95
C GLN A 219 -4.77 25.92 -1.23
N THR A 220 -6.08 26.02 -1.40
CA THR A 220 -6.96 24.89 -1.71
C THR A 220 -6.52 24.17 -3.00
N ALA A 221 -6.00 24.88 -3.98
CA ALA A 221 -5.51 24.32 -5.24
C ALA A 221 -4.35 23.32 -5.03
N LEU A 222 -3.45 23.59 -4.08
CA LEU A 222 -2.33 22.71 -3.77
C LEU A 222 -2.77 21.46 -2.99
N PHE A 223 -3.72 21.59 -2.06
CA PHE A 223 -4.37 20.44 -1.44
C PHE A 223 -5.03 19.55 -2.50
N LYS A 224 -5.78 20.14 -3.44
CA LYS A 224 -6.45 19.41 -4.52
C LYS A 224 -5.46 18.63 -5.39
N LYS A 225 -4.27 19.17 -5.67
CA LYS A 225 -3.22 18.47 -6.45
C LYS A 225 -2.71 17.20 -5.79
N ILE A 226 -2.64 17.15 -4.46
CA ILE A 226 -2.24 15.97 -3.69
C ILE A 226 -3.43 15.03 -3.50
N LEU A 227 -4.55 15.57 -3.00
CA LEU A 227 -5.72 14.79 -2.59
C LEU A 227 -6.43 14.13 -3.78
N SER A 228 -6.44 14.74 -4.97
CA SER A 228 -7.04 14.15 -6.16
C SER A 228 -6.42 12.81 -6.58
N VAL A 229 -5.13 12.61 -6.28
CA VAL A 229 -4.43 11.33 -6.50
C VAL A 229 -4.47 10.47 -5.24
N GLY A 230 -4.14 11.08 -4.10
CA GLY A 230 -4.00 10.36 -2.83
C GLY A 230 -5.31 9.75 -2.33
N LEU A 231 -6.44 10.49 -2.37
CA LEU A 231 -7.74 9.95 -1.94
C LEU A 231 -8.26 8.85 -2.86
N MET A 232 -8.08 8.98 -4.18
CA MET A 232 -8.43 7.90 -5.11
C MET A 232 -7.60 6.65 -4.85
N ALA A 233 -6.31 6.82 -4.53
CA ALA A 233 -5.44 5.72 -4.17
C ALA A 233 -5.83 5.08 -2.83
N CYS A 234 -6.23 5.87 -1.82
CA CYS A 234 -6.78 5.37 -0.55
C CYS A 234 -8.08 4.58 -0.78
N ALA A 235 -8.98 5.10 -1.62
CA ALA A 235 -10.22 4.41 -1.98
C ALA A 235 -9.94 3.06 -2.64
N LEU A 236 -8.94 2.98 -3.54
CA LEU A 236 -8.54 1.70 -4.15
C LEU A 236 -7.99 0.71 -3.12
N ALA A 237 -7.21 1.16 -2.14
CA ALA A 237 -6.75 0.30 -1.06
C ALA A 237 -7.93 -0.23 -0.22
N LEU A 238 -8.91 0.61 0.07
CA LEU A 238 -10.15 0.20 0.76
C LEU A 238 -10.96 -0.81 -0.08
N ILE A 239 -11.12 -0.57 -1.38
CA ILE A 239 -11.83 -1.48 -2.31
C ILE A 239 -11.13 -2.85 -2.34
N ALA A 240 -9.80 -2.89 -2.37
CA ALA A 240 -9.05 -4.14 -2.36
C ALA A 240 -9.28 -4.95 -1.07
N ASN A 241 -9.20 -4.29 0.09
CA ASN A 241 -9.47 -4.93 1.39
C ASN A 241 -10.94 -5.37 1.51
N LEU A 242 -11.88 -4.53 1.06
CA LEU A 242 -13.31 -4.86 1.04
C LEU A 242 -13.60 -6.07 0.13
N THR A 243 -12.93 -6.16 -1.02
CA THR A 243 -13.06 -7.31 -1.92
C THR A 243 -12.67 -8.61 -1.20
N THR A 244 -11.51 -8.62 -0.54
CA THR A 244 -11.04 -9.78 0.22
C THR A 244 -12.01 -10.14 1.36
N PHE A 245 -12.52 -9.14 2.08
CA PHE A 245 -13.49 -9.36 3.15
C PHE A 245 -14.81 -9.98 2.61
N LEU A 246 -15.36 -9.43 1.53
CA LEU A 246 -16.62 -9.93 0.95
C LEU A 246 -16.48 -11.34 0.37
N VAL A 247 -15.36 -11.66 -0.28
CA VAL A 247 -15.09 -13.02 -0.76
C VAL A 247 -14.97 -13.98 0.42
N ASN A 248 -14.26 -13.63 1.49
CA ASN A 248 -14.20 -14.45 2.71
C ASN A 248 -15.59 -14.67 3.32
N ALA A 249 -16.42 -13.62 3.39
CA ALA A 249 -17.79 -13.74 3.92
C ALA A 249 -18.65 -14.69 3.07
N ARG A 250 -18.45 -14.76 1.76
CA ARG A 250 -19.14 -15.72 0.89
C ARG A 250 -18.61 -17.14 1.07
N LEU A 251 -17.30 -17.30 1.18
CA LEU A 251 -16.66 -18.61 1.38
C LEU A 251 -16.99 -19.22 2.74
N ALA A 252 -17.33 -18.42 3.76
CA ALA A 252 -17.76 -18.90 5.07
C ALA A 252 -19.00 -19.82 5.01
N ALA A 253 -19.85 -19.66 4.01
CA ALA A 253 -21.00 -20.54 3.79
C ALA A 253 -20.62 -21.98 3.36
N TYR A 254 -19.38 -22.17 2.86
CA TYR A 254 -18.86 -23.46 2.40
C TYR A 254 -17.97 -24.16 3.45
N GLY A 255 -17.71 -23.51 4.59
CA GLY A 255 -16.94 -24.05 5.70
C GLY A 255 -15.64 -23.30 5.98
N THR A 256 -15.06 -23.58 7.14
CA THR A 256 -13.87 -22.90 7.65
C THR A 256 -12.61 -23.20 6.84
N ALA A 257 -12.53 -24.40 6.24
CA ALA A 257 -11.43 -24.79 5.37
C ALA A 257 -11.30 -23.88 4.14
N HIS A 258 -12.42 -23.51 3.51
CA HIS A 258 -12.42 -22.59 2.36
C HIS A 258 -12.02 -21.17 2.74
N VAL A 259 -12.44 -20.67 3.90
CA VAL A 259 -12.01 -19.35 4.43
C VAL A 259 -10.52 -19.35 4.71
N ALA A 260 -9.98 -20.39 5.35
CA ALA A 260 -8.56 -20.53 5.64
C ALA A 260 -7.74 -20.62 4.34
N ALA A 261 -8.20 -21.42 3.37
CA ALA A 261 -7.58 -21.59 2.07
C ALA A 261 -7.48 -20.27 1.28
N TYR A 262 -8.58 -19.52 1.20
CA TYR A 262 -8.57 -18.20 0.57
C TYR A 262 -7.71 -17.20 1.33
N GLY A 263 -7.67 -17.30 2.66
CA GLY A 263 -6.76 -16.51 3.48
C GLY A 263 -5.29 -16.71 3.11
N ILE A 264 -4.89 -17.95 2.77
CA ILE A 264 -3.54 -18.28 2.26
C ILE A 264 -3.34 -17.64 0.87
N ALA A 265 -4.28 -17.82 -0.05
CA ALA A 265 -4.21 -17.24 -1.39
C ALA A 265 -4.13 -15.71 -1.36
N ALA A 266 -4.93 -15.04 -0.53
CA ALA A 266 -4.89 -13.60 -0.34
C ALA A 266 -3.55 -13.11 0.21
N ARG A 267 -2.90 -13.86 1.11
CA ARG A 267 -1.53 -13.52 1.59
C ARG A 267 -0.52 -13.57 0.47
N VAL A 268 -0.60 -14.56 -0.42
CA VAL A 268 0.27 -14.66 -1.61
C VAL A 268 0.02 -13.50 -2.57
N GLU A 269 -1.23 -13.12 -2.79
CA GLU A 269 -1.57 -11.91 -3.56
C GLU A 269 -0.97 -10.64 -2.94
N PHE A 270 -1.19 -10.42 -1.63
CA PHE A 270 -0.68 -9.25 -0.93
C PHE A 270 0.85 -9.19 -0.88
N LEU A 271 1.56 -10.32 -0.97
CA LEU A 271 3.01 -10.35 -1.09
C LEU A 271 3.51 -9.67 -2.38
N MET A 272 2.68 -9.61 -3.42
CA MET A 272 3.03 -8.91 -4.67
C MET A 272 2.98 -7.39 -4.52
N VAL A 273 2.28 -6.85 -3.52
CA VAL A 273 2.18 -5.40 -3.29
C VAL A 273 3.54 -4.77 -2.95
N PRO A 274 4.32 -5.26 -1.96
CA PRO A 274 5.68 -4.78 -1.71
C PRO A 274 6.62 -4.91 -2.91
N VAL A 275 6.51 -6.01 -3.67
CA VAL A 275 7.30 -6.23 -4.89
C VAL A 275 6.99 -5.17 -5.94
N SER A 276 5.69 -4.94 -6.20
CA SER A 276 5.22 -3.92 -7.14
C SER A 276 5.53 -2.51 -6.67
N PHE A 277 5.50 -2.24 -5.35
CA PHE A 277 5.83 -0.95 -4.77
C PHE A 277 7.29 -0.57 -5.00
N GLY A 278 8.22 -1.52 -4.96
CA GLY A 278 9.63 -1.28 -5.23
C GLY A 278 9.83 -0.58 -6.58
N VAL A 279 9.29 -1.16 -7.65
CA VAL A 279 9.32 -0.58 -9.01
C VAL A 279 8.36 0.61 -9.10
N GLY A 280 7.17 0.49 -8.55
CA GLY A 280 6.10 1.48 -8.64
C GLY A 280 6.48 2.85 -8.09
N ALA A 281 7.17 2.91 -6.94
CA ALA A 281 7.63 4.18 -6.36
C ALA A 281 8.59 4.93 -7.31
N ALA A 282 9.46 4.20 -8.00
CA ALA A 282 10.34 4.79 -9.02
C ALA A 282 9.53 5.32 -10.22
N LEU A 283 8.51 4.56 -10.66
CA LEU A 283 7.65 5.00 -11.76
C LEU A 283 6.82 6.23 -11.40
N THR A 284 6.29 6.32 -10.18
CA THR A 284 5.55 7.50 -9.73
C THR A 284 6.38 8.77 -9.88
N ALA A 285 7.65 8.74 -9.50
CA ALA A 285 8.54 9.88 -9.62
C ALA A 285 8.94 10.16 -11.09
N LEU A 286 9.40 9.13 -11.84
CA LEU A 286 9.87 9.29 -13.21
C LEU A 286 8.76 9.70 -14.18
N VAL A 287 7.60 9.06 -14.09
CA VAL A 287 6.42 9.40 -14.90
C VAL A 287 5.90 10.79 -14.52
N GLY A 288 5.85 11.10 -13.21
CA GLY A 288 5.44 12.41 -12.74
C GLY A 288 6.32 13.53 -13.32
N HIS A 289 7.62 13.36 -13.29
CA HIS A 289 8.58 14.31 -13.87
C HIS A 289 8.38 14.44 -15.39
N ALA A 290 8.27 13.33 -16.13
CA ALA A 290 8.06 13.36 -17.58
C ALA A 290 6.73 14.03 -17.97
N VAL A 291 5.66 13.79 -17.21
CA VAL A 291 4.34 14.44 -17.41
C VAL A 291 4.42 15.92 -17.09
N GLY A 292 5.09 16.32 -16.01
CA GLY A 292 5.32 17.72 -15.68
C GLY A 292 6.07 18.46 -16.77
N ALA A 293 7.06 17.81 -17.40
CA ALA A 293 7.80 18.34 -18.56
C ALA A 293 7.00 18.29 -19.88
N GLY A 294 5.74 17.87 -19.89
CA GLY A 294 4.92 17.73 -21.11
C GLY A 294 5.30 16.53 -22.00
N GLN A 295 6.22 15.68 -21.58
CA GLN A 295 6.77 14.56 -22.34
C GLN A 295 5.91 13.28 -22.21
N TRP A 296 4.65 13.32 -22.64
CA TRP A 296 3.70 12.21 -22.53
C TRP A 296 4.16 10.90 -23.21
N PRO A 297 4.82 10.92 -24.41
CA PRO A 297 5.36 9.71 -25.01
C PRO A 297 6.41 9.03 -24.13
N GLU A 298 7.31 9.83 -23.53
CA GLU A 298 8.34 9.31 -22.62
C GLU A 298 7.73 8.77 -21.32
N ALA A 299 6.71 9.45 -20.76
CA ALA A 299 5.98 8.99 -19.59
C ALA A 299 5.36 7.60 -19.83
N ARG A 300 4.73 7.38 -20.99
CA ARG A 300 4.19 6.05 -21.38
C ARG A 300 5.29 5.01 -21.53
N ARG A 301 6.40 5.37 -22.18
CA ARG A 301 7.55 4.47 -22.37
C ARG A 301 8.12 4.03 -21.02
N ILE A 302 8.27 4.94 -20.07
CA ILE A 302 8.70 4.64 -18.70
C ILE A 302 7.72 3.68 -18.03
N ALA A 303 6.41 3.98 -18.09
CA ALA A 303 5.36 3.19 -17.47
C ALA A 303 5.36 1.74 -17.99
N TRP A 304 5.36 1.56 -19.30
CA TRP A 304 5.35 0.22 -19.92
C TRP A 304 6.65 -0.54 -19.72
N THR A 305 7.81 0.14 -19.73
CA THR A 305 9.09 -0.52 -19.42
C THR A 305 9.07 -1.09 -17.98
N GLY A 306 8.62 -0.29 -17.01
CA GLY A 306 8.52 -0.75 -15.62
C GLY A 306 7.48 -1.84 -15.42
N ALA A 307 6.33 -1.75 -16.10
CA ALA A 307 5.28 -2.76 -16.04
C ALA A 307 5.75 -4.10 -16.67
N GLY A 308 6.45 -4.05 -17.79
CA GLY A 308 7.07 -5.22 -18.41
C GLY A 308 8.12 -5.88 -17.51
N MET A 309 8.94 -5.08 -16.83
CA MET A 309 9.90 -5.61 -15.83
C MET A 309 9.19 -6.31 -14.68
N ALA A 310 8.14 -5.71 -14.11
CA ALA A 310 7.38 -6.32 -13.03
C ALA A 310 6.71 -7.63 -13.47
N PHE A 311 6.11 -7.64 -14.67
CA PHE A 311 5.51 -8.83 -15.27
C PHE A 311 6.53 -9.96 -15.41
N LEU A 312 7.70 -9.68 -16.00
CA LEU A 312 8.75 -10.69 -16.24
C LEU A 312 9.34 -11.24 -14.95
N VAL A 313 9.49 -10.39 -13.91
CA VAL A 313 10.00 -10.82 -12.61
C VAL A 313 8.99 -11.70 -11.87
N THR A 314 7.69 -11.37 -11.99
CA THR A 314 6.64 -12.13 -11.29
C THR A 314 6.16 -13.35 -12.06
N LEU A 315 6.43 -13.44 -13.37
CA LEU A 315 6.02 -14.59 -14.20
C LEU A 315 6.55 -15.94 -13.69
N PRO A 316 7.84 -16.12 -13.39
CA PRO A 316 8.34 -17.40 -12.86
C PRO A 316 7.69 -17.78 -11.53
N PHE A 317 7.47 -16.79 -10.63
CA PHE A 317 6.80 -17.03 -9.36
C PHE A 317 5.33 -17.41 -9.57
N GLY A 318 4.60 -16.69 -10.43
CA GLY A 318 3.22 -17.02 -10.76
C GLY A 318 3.07 -18.41 -11.38
N LEU A 319 3.96 -18.77 -12.31
CA LEU A 319 3.99 -20.11 -12.89
C LEU A 319 4.28 -21.19 -11.83
N TRP A 320 5.23 -20.95 -10.92
CA TRP A 320 5.50 -21.88 -9.83
C TRP A 320 4.28 -22.06 -8.92
N VAL A 321 3.60 -20.98 -8.55
CA VAL A 321 2.37 -21.02 -7.74
C VAL A 321 1.26 -21.78 -8.48
N ALA A 322 1.12 -21.59 -9.80
CA ALA A 322 0.08 -22.25 -10.59
C ALA A 322 0.34 -23.74 -10.81
N LEU A 323 1.61 -24.13 -11.02
CA LEU A 323 1.99 -25.50 -11.41
C LEU A 323 2.35 -26.40 -10.21
N ALA A 324 2.77 -25.82 -9.09
CA ALA A 324 3.09 -26.53 -7.86
C ALA A 324 2.38 -25.93 -6.63
N PRO A 325 1.05 -25.74 -6.67
CA PRO A 325 0.31 -25.08 -5.60
C PRO A 325 0.33 -25.83 -4.27
N GLU A 326 0.36 -27.16 -4.30
CA GLU A 326 0.41 -28.00 -3.11
C GLU A 326 1.70 -27.78 -2.30
N LEU A 327 2.85 -27.61 -2.98
CA LEU A 327 4.11 -27.33 -2.33
C LEU A 327 4.05 -26.00 -1.58
N LEU A 328 3.46 -24.96 -2.19
CA LEU A 328 3.31 -23.67 -1.52
C LEU A 328 2.28 -23.75 -0.38
N ALA A 329 1.16 -24.43 -0.56
CA ALA A 329 0.14 -24.61 0.47
C ALA A 329 0.70 -25.34 1.71
N SER A 330 1.59 -26.32 1.52
CA SER A 330 2.20 -27.07 2.61
C SER A 330 3.09 -26.24 3.55
N PHE A 331 3.60 -25.07 3.10
CA PHE A 331 4.31 -24.13 3.98
C PHE A 331 3.40 -23.39 4.95
N PHE A 332 2.09 -23.34 4.67
CA PHE A 332 1.13 -22.56 5.47
C PHE A 332 0.28 -23.41 6.41
N THR A 333 0.05 -24.69 6.06
CA THR A 333 -0.83 -25.57 6.85
C THR A 333 -0.48 -27.04 6.72
N ASN A 334 -0.68 -27.78 7.82
CA ASN A 334 -0.59 -29.23 7.85
C ASN A 334 -1.97 -29.91 7.76
N ASP A 335 -3.07 -29.13 7.83
CA ASP A 335 -4.42 -29.64 7.68
C ASP A 335 -4.64 -30.08 6.23
N PRO A 336 -5.01 -31.35 5.98
CA PRO A 336 -5.14 -31.87 4.62
C PRO A 336 -6.25 -31.18 3.82
N GLU A 337 -7.39 -30.87 4.43
CA GLU A 337 -8.54 -30.24 3.79
C GLU A 337 -8.20 -28.80 3.40
N VAL A 338 -7.66 -28.01 4.36
CA VAL A 338 -7.22 -26.64 4.10
C VAL A 338 -6.15 -26.60 3.02
N ARG A 339 -5.20 -27.56 3.04
CA ARG A 339 -4.11 -27.62 2.05
C ARG A 339 -4.63 -27.90 0.65
N GLU A 340 -5.57 -28.82 0.48
CA GLU A 340 -6.21 -29.14 -0.80
C GLU A 340 -6.95 -27.90 -1.34
N GLN A 341 -7.79 -27.26 -0.54
CA GLN A 341 -8.51 -26.06 -0.96
C GLN A 341 -7.58 -24.87 -1.24
N ALA A 342 -6.51 -24.71 -0.47
CA ALA A 342 -5.49 -23.68 -0.72
C ALA A 342 -4.74 -23.96 -2.03
N ALA A 343 -4.42 -25.22 -2.34
CA ALA A 343 -3.81 -25.59 -3.60
C ALA A 343 -4.74 -25.26 -4.78
N HIS A 344 -6.04 -25.53 -4.68
CA HIS A 344 -7.01 -25.15 -5.69
C HIS A 344 -7.05 -23.62 -5.87
N ALA A 345 -7.15 -22.84 -4.80
CA ALA A 345 -7.16 -21.38 -4.87
C ALA A 345 -5.87 -20.82 -5.49
N LEU A 346 -4.72 -21.35 -5.09
CA LEU A 346 -3.41 -20.95 -5.58
C LEU A 346 -3.18 -21.32 -7.06
N SER A 347 -3.69 -22.46 -7.53
CA SER A 347 -3.57 -22.86 -8.93
C SER A 347 -4.21 -21.83 -9.88
N TYR A 348 -5.37 -21.28 -9.54
CA TYR A 348 -6.00 -20.21 -10.31
C TYR A 348 -5.29 -18.87 -10.14
N LEU A 349 -4.93 -18.52 -8.90
CA LEU A 349 -4.30 -17.25 -8.58
C LEU A 349 -2.94 -17.11 -9.28
N GLY A 350 -2.15 -18.19 -9.35
CA GLY A 350 -0.82 -18.17 -9.94
C GLY A 350 -0.77 -17.60 -11.35
N TRP A 351 -1.75 -17.93 -12.19
CA TRP A 351 -1.88 -17.40 -13.55
C TRP A 351 -2.20 -15.90 -13.57
N ALA A 352 -2.88 -15.38 -12.54
CA ALA A 352 -3.26 -13.98 -12.43
C ALA A 352 -2.15 -13.08 -11.87
N LEU A 353 -1.18 -13.61 -11.10
CA LEU A 353 -0.14 -12.84 -10.44
C LEU A 353 0.70 -11.94 -11.38
N PRO A 354 1.14 -12.39 -12.58
CA PRO A 354 1.88 -11.52 -13.49
C PRO A 354 1.04 -10.35 -14.02
N ALA A 355 -0.25 -10.60 -14.31
CA ALA A 355 -1.18 -9.55 -14.72
C ALA A 355 -1.45 -8.56 -13.58
N PHE A 356 -1.52 -9.04 -12.33
CA PHE A 356 -1.64 -8.20 -11.14
C PHE A 356 -0.42 -7.29 -10.97
N ALA A 357 0.80 -7.83 -11.05
CA ALA A 357 2.03 -7.05 -10.92
C ALA A 357 2.16 -5.98 -12.02
N LEU A 358 1.79 -6.31 -13.25
CA LEU A 358 1.70 -5.37 -14.36
C LEU A 358 0.70 -4.24 -14.04
N GLY A 359 -0.52 -4.61 -13.64
CA GLY A 359 -1.58 -3.65 -13.31
C GLY A 359 -1.22 -2.74 -12.14
N MET A 360 -0.65 -3.31 -11.06
CA MET A 360 -0.18 -2.55 -9.90
C MET A 360 0.96 -1.59 -10.25
N THR A 361 1.88 -2.01 -11.10
CA THR A 361 2.98 -1.14 -11.54
C THR A 361 2.48 0.01 -12.41
N LEU A 362 1.54 -0.24 -13.31
CA LEU A 362 0.85 0.79 -14.10
C LEU A 362 -0.05 1.70 -13.24
N TYR A 363 -0.64 1.18 -12.16
CA TYR A 363 -1.34 2.00 -11.17
C TYR A 363 -0.40 3.04 -10.54
N PHE A 364 0.81 2.66 -10.13
CA PHE A 364 1.79 3.62 -9.61
C PHE A 364 2.24 4.62 -10.69
N ALA A 365 2.40 4.19 -11.93
CA ALA A 365 2.65 5.09 -13.06
C ALA A 365 1.48 6.08 -13.25
N SER A 366 0.24 5.61 -13.10
CA SER A 366 -0.98 6.44 -13.17
C SER A 366 -1.06 7.45 -12.03
N GLN A 367 -0.59 7.10 -10.82
CA GLN A 367 -0.39 8.07 -9.74
C GLN A 367 0.60 9.17 -10.17
N GLY A 368 1.75 8.78 -10.74
CA GLY A 368 2.73 9.72 -11.26
C GLY A 368 2.13 10.69 -12.28
N ALA A 369 1.37 10.16 -13.24
CA ALA A 369 0.68 10.95 -14.26
C ALA A 369 -0.49 11.80 -13.73
N GLY A 370 -0.96 11.55 -12.50
CA GLY A 370 -2.18 12.17 -11.98
C GLY A 370 -3.46 11.67 -12.66
N ARG A 371 -3.42 10.48 -13.27
CA ARG A 371 -4.51 9.90 -14.07
C ARG A 371 -5.11 8.67 -13.38
N MET A 372 -5.90 8.88 -12.33
CA MET A 372 -6.40 7.81 -11.46
C MET A 372 -7.74 7.19 -11.89
N HIS A 373 -8.43 7.74 -12.91
CA HIS A 373 -9.75 7.25 -13.33
C HIS A 373 -9.70 5.80 -13.85
N GLY A 374 -8.68 5.44 -14.64
CA GLY A 374 -8.50 4.08 -15.14
C GLY A 374 -8.32 3.05 -14.02
N PRO A 375 -7.33 3.24 -13.11
CA PRO A 375 -7.19 2.40 -11.94
C PRO A 375 -8.43 2.33 -11.05
N MET A 376 -9.16 3.44 -10.86
CA MET A 376 -10.39 3.46 -10.08
C MET A 376 -11.47 2.58 -10.72
N LEU A 377 -11.67 2.72 -12.04
CA LEU A 377 -12.59 1.87 -12.78
C LEU A 377 -12.20 0.38 -12.67
N ALA A 378 -10.90 0.09 -12.79
CA ALA A 378 -10.38 -1.27 -12.62
C ALA A 378 -10.67 -1.84 -11.22
N GLY A 379 -10.56 -1.03 -10.17
CA GLY A 379 -10.90 -1.42 -8.81
C GLY A 379 -12.38 -1.76 -8.64
N PHE A 380 -13.29 -0.98 -9.23
CA PHE A 380 -14.72 -1.29 -9.22
C PHE A 380 -15.05 -2.57 -9.98
N PHE A 381 -14.44 -2.80 -11.16
CA PHE A 381 -14.61 -4.06 -11.87
C PHE A 381 -14.05 -5.25 -11.10
N ARG A 382 -12.93 -5.06 -10.39
CA ARG A 382 -12.34 -6.10 -9.54
C ARG A 382 -13.32 -6.61 -8.48
N ILE A 383 -13.95 -5.71 -7.70
CA ILE A 383 -14.91 -6.12 -6.67
C ILE A 383 -16.18 -6.71 -7.30
N ALA A 384 -16.68 -6.11 -8.39
CA ALA A 384 -17.87 -6.61 -9.07
C ALA A 384 -17.68 -8.03 -9.63
N ILE A 385 -16.52 -8.31 -10.23
CA ILE A 385 -16.18 -9.64 -10.75
C ILE A 385 -15.92 -10.62 -9.60
N ALA A 386 -15.07 -10.28 -8.64
CA ALA A 386 -14.71 -11.21 -7.56
C ALA A 386 -15.94 -11.68 -6.77
N VAL A 387 -16.88 -10.78 -6.46
CA VAL A 387 -18.07 -11.09 -5.66
C VAL A 387 -19.25 -11.47 -6.54
N GLY A 388 -19.54 -10.68 -7.59
CA GLY A 388 -20.74 -10.87 -8.44
C GLY A 388 -20.63 -12.09 -9.36
N LEU A 389 -19.51 -12.20 -10.13
CA LEU A 389 -19.28 -13.39 -10.96
C LEU A 389 -19.10 -14.64 -10.09
N GLY A 390 -18.44 -14.53 -8.92
CA GLY A 390 -18.31 -15.62 -7.98
C GLY A 390 -19.67 -16.15 -7.50
N ALA A 391 -20.56 -15.26 -7.10
CA ALA A 391 -21.91 -15.63 -6.69
C ALA A 391 -22.74 -16.22 -7.86
N PHE A 392 -22.61 -15.65 -9.06
CA PHE A 392 -23.29 -16.16 -10.26
C PHE A 392 -22.83 -17.58 -10.60
N LEU A 393 -21.51 -17.81 -10.69
CA LEU A 393 -20.96 -19.13 -11.01
C LEU A 393 -21.26 -20.17 -9.92
N ALA A 394 -21.25 -19.79 -8.66
CA ALA A 394 -21.57 -20.70 -7.54
C ALA A 394 -23.01 -21.23 -7.59
N VAL A 395 -23.94 -20.49 -8.20
CA VAL A 395 -25.35 -20.91 -8.38
C VAL A 395 -25.55 -21.70 -9.68
N GLN A 396 -24.84 -21.33 -10.75
CA GLN A 396 -25.07 -21.88 -12.10
C GLN A 396 -24.18 -23.09 -12.43
N SER A 397 -23.13 -23.33 -11.66
CA SER A 397 -22.15 -24.40 -11.91
C SER A 397 -21.93 -25.26 -10.68
N GLU A 398 -21.44 -26.47 -10.90
CA GLU A 398 -21.03 -27.40 -9.83
C GLU A 398 -19.74 -26.98 -9.11
N LEU A 399 -19.20 -25.80 -9.43
CA LEU A 399 -17.92 -25.32 -8.90
C LEU A 399 -17.97 -24.95 -7.39
N ALA A 400 -19.16 -24.71 -6.85
CA ALA A 400 -19.35 -24.37 -5.42
C ALA A 400 -18.36 -23.27 -4.94
N ALA A 401 -17.54 -23.55 -3.94
CA ALA A 401 -16.55 -22.62 -3.41
C ALA A 401 -15.46 -22.23 -4.44
N SER A 402 -15.08 -23.13 -5.35
CA SER A 402 -14.06 -22.87 -6.39
C SER A 402 -14.47 -21.77 -7.35
N ALA A 403 -15.79 -21.51 -7.50
CA ALA A 403 -16.32 -20.37 -8.28
C ALA A 403 -15.72 -19.04 -7.82
N TYR A 404 -15.54 -18.85 -6.51
CA TYR A 404 -14.93 -17.64 -5.96
C TYR A 404 -13.43 -17.57 -6.22
N TYR A 405 -12.71 -18.69 -6.20
CA TYR A 405 -11.28 -18.72 -6.53
C TYR A 405 -11.02 -18.33 -7.98
N VAL A 406 -11.80 -18.91 -8.91
CA VAL A 406 -11.76 -18.54 -10.33
C VAL A 406 -12.12 -17.07 -10.54
N SER A 407 -13.18 -16.60 -9.88
CA SER A 407 -13.65 -15.21 -10.03
C SER A 407 -12.64 -14.20 -9.51
N VAL A 408 -11.92 -14.49 -8.42
CA VAL A 408 -10.83 -13.64 -7.92
C VAL A 408 -9.68 -13.59 -8.92
N ALA A 409 -9.26 -14.73 -9.49
CA ALA A 409 -8.22 -14.75 -10.52
C ALA A 409 -8.62 -13.94 -11.76
N CYS A 410 -9.87 -14.11 -12.22
CA CYS A 410 -10.44 -13.31 -13.31
C CYS A 410 -10.47 -11.81 -12.97
N ALA A 411 -10.92 -11.46 -11.75
CA ALA A 411 -11.01 -10.08 -11.28
C ALA A 411 -9.63 -9.37 -11.27
N ILE A 412 -8.60 -10.06 -10.81
CA ILE A 412 -7.22 -9.58 -10.79
C ILE A 412 -6.68 -9.40 -12.22
N THR A 413 -6.94 -10.37 -13.10
CA THR A 413 -6.52 -10.29 -14.50
C THR A 413 -7.20 -9.13 -15.21
N VAL A 414 -8.52 -8.98 -15.05
CA VAL A 414 -9.29 -7.86 -15.61
C VAL A 414 -8.84 -6.52 -15.05
N TYR A 415 -8.52 -6.45 -13.74
CA TYR A 415 -7.91 -5.27 -13.14
C TYR A 415 -6.63 -4.87 -13.89
N GLY A 416 -5.70 -5.81 -14.10
CA GLY A 416 -4.47 -5.57 -14.85
C GLY A 416 -4.72 -5.08 -16.27
N LEU A 417 -5.67 -5.70 -16.98
CA LEU A 417 -6.05 -5.33 -18.36
C LEU A 417 -6.66 -3.93 -18.45
N ILE A 418 -7.59 -3.56 -17.55
CA ILE A 418 -8.22 -2.23 -17.56
C ILE A 418 -7.18 -1.15 -17.28
N VAL A 419 -6.30 -1.36 -16.30
CA VAL A 419 -5.22 -0.41 -16.01
C VAL A 419 -4.28 -0.30 -17.20
N ALA A 420 -3.91 -1.41 -17.86
CA ALA A 420 -3.08 -1.42 -19.06
C ALA A 420 -3.72 -0.63 -20.21
N LEU A 421 -5.02 -0.86 -20.48
CA LEU A 421 -5.76 -0.12 -21.49
C LEU A 421 -5.88 1.37 -21.18
N SER A 422 -5.86 1.76 -19.89
CA SER A 422 -5.90 3.17 -19.49
C SER A 422 -4.60 3.93 -19.76
N VAL A 423 -3.48 3.24 -20.02
CA VAL A 423 -2.14 3.83 -20.28
C VAL A 423 -1.80 3.82 -21.77
N ARG A 424 -2.78 3.84 -22.64
CA ARG A 424 -2.57 3.89 -24.11
C ARG A 424 -2.46 5.32 -24.65
N PRO A 425 -1.91 5.52 -25.89
CA PRO A 425 -1.68 6.83 -26.47
C PRO A 425 -2.88 7.78 -26.51
N GLY A 426 -4.07 7.28 -26.81
CA GLY A 426 -5.29 8.10 -26.88
C GLY A 426 -5.76 8.61 -25.50
N VAL A 427 -5.42 7.92 -24.41
CA VAL A 427 -5.84 8.30 -23.04
C VAL A 427 -4.78 9.16 -22.35
N TRP A 428 -3.51 8.80 -22.47
CA TRP A 428 -2.38 9.59 -21.93
C TRP A 428 -1.88 10.56 -23.01
N SER A 429 -2.55 11.70 -23.16
CA SER A 429 -2.18 12.76 -24.10
C SER A 429 -2.36 14.15 -23.46
N GLN A 430 -1.68 15.15 -24.01
CA GLN A 430 -1.76 16.53 -23.56
C GLN A 430 -3.13 17.15 -23.79
N ALA A 431 -3.81 16.79 -24.89
CA ALA A 431 -5.15 17.27 -25.23
C ALA A 431 -6.18 16.93 -24.12
N ASN A 432 -6.12 15.71 -23.57
CA ASN A 432 -7.01 15.31 -22.47
C ASN A 432 -6.62 15.93 -21.12
N ALA A 433 -5.43 16.52 -20.98
CA ALA A 433 -5.02 17.27 -19.80
C ALA A 433 -5.66 18.68 -19.79
N LEU A 434 -5.78 19.31 -20.94
CA LEU A 434 -6.39 20.63 -21.09
C LEU A 434 -7.92 20.57 -20.98
N GLY A 435 -8.58 19.54 -21.53
CA GLY A 435 -10.03 19.35 -21.47
C GLY A 435 -10.58 19.16 -20.04
N SER A 436 -9.77 18.64 -19.11
CA SER A 436 -10.16 18.54 -17.69
C SER A 436 -10.08 19.89 -16.93
N LEU A 437 -9.31 20.83 -17.42
CA LEU A 437 -9.17 22.17 -16.83
C LEU A 437 -10.27 23.12 -17.33
N THR A 438 -10.70 23.02 -18.59
CA THR A 438 -11.75 23.86 -19.17
C THR A 438 -13.14 23.51 -18.64
N ASN A 439 -13.42 22.23 -18.30
CA ASN A 439 -14.69 21.83 -17.66
C ASN A 439 -14.83 22.28 -16.20
N SER A 440 -13.74 22.65 -15.53
CA SER A 440 -13.77 23.16 -14.15
C SER A 440 -13.97 24.68 -14.07
N SER A 441 -13.73 25.43 -15.14
CA SER A 441 -13.89 26.89 -15.21
C SER A 441 -15.26 27.33 -15.73
N GLY A 442 -16.06 26.41 -16.29
CA GLY A 442 -17.40 26.68 -16.84
C GLY A 442 -18.56 26.52 -15.86
N ARG A 443 -18.31 26.25 -14.58
CA ARG A 443 -19.32 26.22 -13.50
C ARG A 443 -18.91 27.20 -12.40
N ARG A 444 -19.06 28.46 -12.68
CA ARG A 444 -19.19 29.52 -11.67
C ARG A 444 -20.47 30.29 -11.93
#